data_8e4c348f19dd78b84e720501293264d5
#
_entry.id   8e4c348f19dd78b84e720501293264d5
#
_cell.length_a   1.000
_cell.length_b   1.000
_cell.length_c   1.000
_cell.angle_alpha   90.00
_cell.angle_beta   90.00
_cell.angle_gamma   90.00
#
_symmetry.space_group_name_H-M   'P 1'
#
loop_
_entity.id
_entity.type
_entity.pdbx_description
1 polymer ?
#
loop_
_entity_poly.entity_id
_entity_poly.type
_entity_poly.pdbx_seq_one_letter_code
_entity_poly.pdbx_strand_id
1 'polypeptide(L)'
;MNFLSSAMAFILVLIVALGHPTTAQGWRDYQAVDLLCTGTKTQALCGTTIKTGYSVILATPVDPANGKHNCINSRSPDKICCSANTVPLNNVDQTPVDLSSVTFAQNCETKNN
;
A
#
# COMPACT_ATOMS: atom_id res chain seq x y z
N MET A 1 33.93 -38.32 -6.92
CA MET A 1 33.80 -37.28 -7.93
C MET A 1 32.39 -36.77 -8.06
N ASN A 2 31.43 -37.66 -8.22
CA ASN A 2 30.09 -37.25 -8.50
C ASN A 2 29.41 -36.50 -7.37
N PHE A 3 29.74 -36.82 -6.15
CA PHE A 3 29.05 -36.14 -5.05
C PHE A 3 29.55 -34.71 -4.84
N LEU A 4 30.67 -34.31 -5.38
CA LEU A 4 31.08 -32.92 -5.39
C LEU A 4 30.16 -32.10 -6.28
N SER A 5 29.80 -32.61 -7.44
CA SER A 5 28.87 -31.96 -8.33
C SER A 5 27.51 -31.82 -7.68
N SER A 6 27.08 -32.84 -6.96
CA SER A 6 25.80 -32.82 -6.24
C SER A 6 25.76 -31.73 -5.17
N ALA A 7 26.88 -31.59 -4.44
CA ALA A 7 26.96 -30.55 -3.41
C ALA A 7 26.85 -29.15 -3.99
N MET A 8 27.47 -28.92 -5.12
CA MET A 8 27.42 -27.62 -5.78
C MET A 8 26.03 -27.32 -6.28
N ALA A 9 25.33 -28.28 -6.86
CA ALA A 9 23.94 -28.09 -7.28
C ALA A 9 23.05 -27.76 -6.10
N PHE A 10 23.28 -28.40 -4.98
CA PHE A 10 22.53 -28.16 -3.78
C PHE A 10 22.65 -26.69 -3.29
N ILE A 11 23.87 -26.16 -3.32
CA ILE A 11 24.12 -24.78 -2.90
C ILE A 11 23.36 -23.79 -3.81
N LEU A 12 23.35 -24.04 -5.11
CA LEU A 12 22.64 -23.20 -6.05
C LEU A 12 21.14 -23.14 -5.76
N VAL A 13 20.57 -24.26 -5.41
CA VAL A 13 19.13 -24.32 -5.05
C VAL A 13 18.86 -23.45 -3.83
N LEU A 14 19.71 -23.48 -2.83
CA LEU A 14 19.55 -22.65 -1.64
C LEU A 14 19.57 -21.16 -1.97
N ILE A 15 20.47 -20.73 -2.84
CA ILE A 15 20.56 -19.33 -3.23
C ILE A 15 19.27 -18.87 -3.91
N VAL A 16 18.72 -19.68 -4.79
CA VAL A 16 17.47 -19.36 -5.47
C VAL A 16 16.33 -19.24 -4.46
N ALA A 17 16.25 -20.15 -3.50
CA ALA A 17 15.21 -20.10 -2.48
C ALA A 17 15.28 -18.83 -1.66
N LEU A 18 16.46 -18.34 -1.34
CA LEU A 18 16.62 -17.10 -0.59
C LEU A 18 16.21 -15.86 -1.40
N GLY A 19 16.25 -15.93 -2.71
CA GLY A 19 15.82 -14.83 -3.55
C GLY A 19 14.32 -14.53 -3.49
N HIS A 20 13.49 -15.53 -3.30
CA HIS A 20 12.05 -15.38 -3.25
C HIS A 20 11.54 -14.55 -2.06
N PRO A 21 12.02 -14.76 -0.84
CA PRO A 21 11.62 -13.94 0.30
C PRO A 21 11.93 -12.47 0.11
N THR A 22 13.05 -12.15 -0.53
CA THR A 22 13.44 -10.76 -0.78
C THR A 22 12.39 -10.03 -1.63
N THR A 23 11.88 -10.66 -2.68
CA THR A 23 10.83 -10.08 -3.52
C THR A 23 9.55 -9.84 -2.73
N ALA A 24 9.14 -10.79 -1.91
CA ALA A 24 7.97 -10.66 -1.06
C ALA A 24 8.15 -9.55 -0.03
N GLN A 25 9.34 -9.36 0.51
CA GLN A 25 9.63 -8.28 1.44
C GLN A 25 9.49 -6.90 0.80
N GLY A 26 9.93 -6.73 -0.44
CA GLY A 26 9.80 -5.47 -1.14
C GLY A 26 8.34 -5.02 -1.24
N TRP A 27 7.44 -5.93 -1.54
CA TRP A 27 6.03 -5.65 -1.58
C TRP A 27 5.48 -5.29 -0.20
N ARG A 28 5.93 -5.99 0.82
CA ARG A 28 5.53 -5.77 2.20
C ARG A 28 6.00 -4.41 2.71
N ASP A 29 7.25 -4.05 2.43
CA ASP A 29 7.83 -2.78 2.84
C ASP A 29 7.06 -1.60 2.26
N TYR A 30 6.63 -1.73 1.02
CA TYR A 30 5.85 -0.69 0.37
C TYR A 30 4.56 -0.40 1.13
N GLN A 31 3.88 -1.42 1.63
CA GLN A 31 2.63 -1.29 2.36
C GLN A 31 2.82 -0.92 3.83
N ALA A 32 4.00 -1.20 4.39
CA ALA A 32 4.26 -1.01 5.81
C ALA A 32 4.60 0.44 6.17
N VAL A 33 4.87 1.30 5.21
CA VAL A 33 5.22 2.68 5.49
C VAL A 33 4.00 3.44 6.00
N ASP A 34 4.15 4.07 7.15
CA ASP A 34 3.07 4.83 7.77
C ASP A 34 2.66 6.02 6.91
N LEU A 35 1.36 6.27 6.88
CA LEU A 35 0.76 7.39 6.17
C LEU A 35 0.26 8.39 7.20
N LEU A 36 0.80 9.61 7.15
CA LEU A 36 0.38 10.72 7.98
C LEU A 36 -0.15 11.83 7.08
N CYS A 37 -1.43 12.12 7.21
CA CYS A 37 -2.09 13.17 6.45
C CYS A 37 -2.29 14.40 7.34
N THR A 38 -1.74 15.53 6.92
CA THR A 38 -1.76 16.79 7.67
C THR A 38 -2.28 17.93 6.80
N GLY A 39 -2.49 19.10 7.43
CA GLY A 39 -2.97 20.28 6.72
C GLY A 39 -4.45 20.22 6.40
N THR A 40 -4.82 20.52 5.17
CA THR A 40 -6.23 20.54 4.73
C THR A 40 -6.69 19.18 4.20
N LYS A 41 -5.78 18.25 3.96
CA LYS A 41 -6.08 16.92 3.43
C LYS A 41 -5.74 15.88 4.49
N THR A 42 -6.63 15.72 5.44
CA THR A 42 -6.40 14.95 6.66
C THR A 42 -6.93 13.52 6.61
N GLN A 43 -7.71 13.16 5.61
CA GLN A 43 -8.23 11.81 5.50
C GLN A 43 -7.24 10.89 4.80
N ALA A 44 -6.80 9.84 5.50
CA ALA A 44 -5.85 8.86 4.97
C ALA A 44 -6.60 7.76 4.20
N LEU A 45 -6.24 7.59 2.95
CA LEU A 45 -6.83 6.60 2.06
C LEU A 45 -5.74 5.78 1.38
N CYS A 46 -6.13 4.61 0.92
CA CYS A 46 -5.30 3.77 0.05
C CYS A 46 -6.02 3.61 -1.28
N GLY A 47 -5.29 3.67 -2.39
CA GLY A 47 -5.95 3.62 -3.67
C GLY A 47 -5.12 3.02 -4.79
N THR A 48 -5.79 2.85 -5.91
CA THR A 48 -5.18 2.41 -7.14
C THR A 48 -5.76 3.21 -8.29
N THR A 49 -4.92 3.46 -9.29
CA THR A 49 -5.32 4.19 -10.49
C THR A 49 -6.28 3.34 -11.31
N ILE A 50 -7.37 3.96 -11.77
CA ILE A 50 -8.31 3.37 -12.72
C ILE A 50 -8.44 4.30 -13.92
N LYS A 51 -9.11 3.87 -14.98
CA LYS A 51 -9.23 4.67 -16.20
C LYS A 51 -9.80 6.06 -15.95
N THR A 52 -10.76 6.17 -15.05
CA THR A 52 -11.51 7.41 -14.82
C THR A 52 -11.00 8.21 -13.62
N GLY A 53 -9.98 7.72 -12.92
CA GLY A 53 -9.45 8.38 -11.74
C GLY A 53 -8.79 7.41 -10.78
N TYR A 54 -9.33 7.30 -9.57
CA TYR A 54 -8.81 6.43 -8.51
C TYR A 54 -9.93 5.64 -7.86
N SER A 55 -9.64 4.38 -7.55
CA SER A 55 -10.47 3.58 -6.66
C SER A 55 -9.82 3.57 -5.29
N VAL A 56 -10.50 4.04 -4.26
CA VAL A 56 -9.92 4.28 -2.94
C VAL A 56 -10.71 3.59 -1.84
N ILE A 57 -10.01 3.27 -0.75
CA ILE A 57 -10.59 2.75 0.48
C ILE A 57 -9.98 3.49 1.66
N LEU A 58 -10.62 3.39 2.83
CA LEU A 58 -10.05 3.95 4.06
C LEU A 58 -8.74 3.23 4.41
N ALA A 59 -7.72 4.00 4.78
CA ALA A 59 -6.46 3.42 5.23
C ALA A 59 -6.63 2.75 6.60
N THR A 60 -5.78 1.77 6.88
CA THR A 60 -5.81 1.03 8.15
C THR A 60 -5.18 1.87 9.26
N PRO A 61 -5.89 2.14 10.35
CA PRO A 61 -5.29 2.85 11.50
C PRO A 61 -4.18 2.02 12.15
N VAL A 62 -3.04 2.66 12.40
CA VAL A 62 -1.90 2.05 13.09
C VAL A 62 -1.73 2.67 14.46
N ASP A 63 -1.75 3.99 14.51
CA ASP A 63 -1.64 4.77 15.74
C ASP A 63 -2.63 5.94 15.65
N PRO A 64 -3.91 5.70 15.98
CA PRO A 64 -4.94 6.73 15.83
C PRO A 64 -4.67 7.99 16.64
N ALA A 65 -4.00 7.88 17.77
CA ALA A 65 -3.69 9.03 18.62
C ALA A 65 -2.77 10.02 17.91
N ASN A 66 -1.89 9.52 17.04
CA ASN A 66 -0.96 10.33 16.26
C ASN A 66 -1.35 10.45 14.80
N GLY A 67 -2.53 9.98 14.42
CA GLY A 67 -3.04 10.09 13.06
C GLY A 67 -2.34 9.19 12.05
N LYS A 68 -1.65 8.16 12.49
CA LYS A 68 -0.89 7.27 11.60
C LYS A 68 -1.74 6.14 11.07
N HIS A 69 -1.61 5.90 9.77
CA HIS A 69 -2.32 4.86 9.04
C HIS A 69 -1.35 4.13 8.12
N ASN A 70 -1.77 3.01 7.56
CA ASN A 70 -1.04 2.37 6.47
C ASN A 70 -1.99 1.67 5.50
N CYS A 71 -1.41 1.06 4.47
CA CYS A 71 -2.17 0.37 3.42
C CYS A 71 -1.94 -1.14 3.41
N ILE A 72 -1.52 -1.72 4.52
CA ILE A 72 -1.11 -3.13 4.58
C ILE A 72 -2.20 -4.08 4.10
N ASN A 73 -3.45 -3.86 4.54
CA ASN A 73 -4.54 -4.79 4.24
C ASN A 73 -5.40 -4.36 3.07
N SER A 74 -4.98 -3.32 2.34
CA SER A 74 -5.83 -2.71 1.33
C SER A 74 -5.68 -3.31 -0.06
N ARG A 75 -4.54 -3.94 -0.35
CA ARG A 75 -4.13 -4.34 -1.70
C ARG A 75 -4.06 -3.19 -2.67
N SER A 76 -4.08 -1.96 -2.16
CA SER A 76 -4.03 -0.75 -2.95
C SER A 76 -2.67 -0.09 -2.72
N PRO A 77 -1.86 0.10 -3.77
CA PRO A 77 -0.46 0.48 -3.59
C PRO A 77 -0.26 1.95 -3.23
N ASP A 78 -1.18 2.82 -3.58
CA ASP A 78 -0.95 4.24 -3.44
C ASP A 78 -1.46 4.76 -2.11
N LYS A 79 -0.59 5.49 -1.40
CA LYS A 79 -0.95 6.21 -0.18
C LYS A 79 -1.46 7.59 -0.57
N ILE A 80 -2.63 7.94 -0.07
CA ILE A 80 -3.37 9.13 -0.51
C ILE A 80 -3.87 9.89 0.70
N CYS A 81 -3.75 11.21 0.65
CA CYS A 81 -4.36 12.11 1.62
C CYS A 81 -5.44 12.94 0.92
N CYS A 82 -6.63 12.95 1.48
CA CYS A 82 -7.76 13.69 0.92
C CYS A 82 -8.37 14.63 1.96
N SER A 83 -9.17 15.57 1.48
CA SER A 83 -9.99 16.41 2.35
C SER A 83 -10.89 15.54 3.22
N ALA A 84 -11.23 16.02 4.40
CA ALA A 84 -12.10 15.28 5.32
C ALA A 84 -13.39 14.88 4.62
N ASN A 85 -13.85 13.66 4.89
CA ASN A 85 -15.12 13.12 4.36
C ASN A 85 -15.18 12.95 2.84
N THR A 86 -14.05 12.88 2.17
CA THR A 86 -14.00 12.50 0.75
C THR A 86 -14.53 11.07 0.58
N VAL A 87 -14.18 10.18 1.52
CA VAL A 87 -14.80 8.86 1.65
C VAL A 87 -15.55 8.85 2.98
N PRO A 88 -16.83 8.41 3.01
CA PRO A 88 -17.58 8.36 4.26
C PRO A 88 -16.90 7.49 5.31
N LEU A 89 -16.82 7.98 6.54
CA LEU A 89 -16.17 7.26 7.64
C LEU A 89 -16.90 5.99 8.04
N ASN A 90 -18.18 5.86 7.69
CA ASN A 90 -18.93 4.64 7.94
C ASN A 90 -18.69 3.54 6.92
N ASN A 91 -17.77 3.74 5.98
CA ASN A 91 -17.39 2.73 5.00
C ASN A 91 -16.44 1.72 5.62
N VAL A 92 -16.86 1.09 6.71
CA VAL A 92 -16.04 0.20 7.53
C VAL A 92 -15.82 -1.17 6.87
N ASP A 93 -16.64 -1.53 5.90
CA ASP A 93 -16.51 -2.79 5.18
C ASP A 93 -15.46 -2.74 4.07
N GLN A 94 -14.77 -1.62 3.93
CA GLN A 94 -13.70 -1.45 2.93
C GLN A 94 -14.20 -1.58 1.48
N THR A 95 -15.43 -1.17 1.22
CA THR A 95 -15.95 -1.11 -0.14
C THR A 95 -15.26 0.01 -0.91
N PRO A 96 -14.60 -0.28 -2.05
CA PRO A 96 -13.91 0.77 -2.80
C PRO A 96 -14.87 1.84 -3.31
N VAL A 97 -14.39 3.08 -3.28
CA VAL A 97 -15.11 4.24 -3.81
C VAL A 97 -14.32 4.77 -5.00
N ASP A 98 -14.98 4.98 -6.11
CA ASP A 98 -14.34 5.51 -7.31
C ASP A 98 -14.41 7.03 -7.30
N LEU A 99 -13.24 7.67 -7.36
CA LEU A 99 -13.12 9.11 -7.48
C LEU A 99 -12.69 9.46 -8.90
N SER A 100 -13.41 10.36 -9.53
CA SER A 100 -13.00 10.87 -10.85
C SER A 100 -11.68 11.61 -10.75
N SER A 101 -10.98 11.75 -11.88
CA SER A 101 -9.72 12.50 -11.93
C SER A 101 -9.90 13.94 -11.45
N VAL A 102 -11.03 14.55 -11.75
CA VAL A 102 -11.32 15.93 -11.34
C VAL A 102 -11.52 16.00 -9.83
N THR A 103 -12.34 15.12 -9.28
CA THR A 103 -12.59 15.07 -7.83
C THR A 103 -11.28 14.78 -7.08
N PHE A 104 -10.49 13.87 -7.57
CA PHE A 104 -9.20 13.55 -6.95
C PHE A 104 -8.27 14.77 -6.96
N ALA A 105 -8.13 15.44 -8.09
CA ALA A 105 -7.26 16.61 -8.20
C ALA A 105 -7.68 17.74 -7.26
N GLN A 106 -8.98 17.90 -7.03
CA GLN A 106 -9.52 18.95 -6.16
C GLN A 106 -9.35 18.63 -4.68
N ASN A 107 -9.43 17.37 -4.28
CA ASN A 107 -9.56 16.98 -2.88
C ASN A 107 -8.42 16.14 -2.34
N CYS A 108 -7.57 15.59 -3.19
CA CYS A 108 -6.59 14.58 -2.80
C CYS A 108 -5.20 14.88 -3.32
N GLU A 109 -4.23 14.19 -2.71
CA GLU A 109 -2.86 14.14 -3.20
C GLU A 109 -2.26 12.79 -2.85
N THR A 110 -1.32 12.30 -3.68
CA THR A 110 -0.59 11.08 -3.37
C THR A 110 0.58 11.38 -2.43
N LYS A 111 0.85 10.42 -1.53
CA LYS A 111 1.92 10.54 -0.52
C LYS A 111 2.88 9.35 -0.61
N ASN A 112 3.20 8.93 -1.80
CA ASN A 112 4.16 7.84 -1.99
C ASN A 112 5.57 8.37 -1.75
N ASN A 113 6.17 7.87 -0.68
CA ASN A 113 7.54 8.23 -0.32
C ASN A 113 8.51 7.21 -0.83
#